data_e9ec39ea092c10c2c8b4367f1ab7e797
#
_entry.id   e9ec39ea092c10c2c8b4367f1ab7e797
#
_cell.length_a   1.000
_cell.length_b   1.000
_cell.length_c   1.000
_cell.angle_alpha   90.00
_cell.angle_beta   90.00
_cell.angle_gamma   90.00
#
_symmetry.space_group_name_H-M   'P 1'
#
loop_
_entity.id
_entity.type
_entity.pdbx_description
1 polymer ?
#
loop_
_entity_poly.entity_id
_entity_poly.type
_entity_poly.pdbx_seq_one_letter_code
_entity_poly.pdbx_strand_id
1 'polypeptide(L)'
;MEVMVKKKLIIIGAGGFSKSIIGSINFDEVDMVGFIDTYKKGFHQGYPILSNSIDNIDKKNDYFYFIGIGEPKIRWGFYRVLLESKLEMINIIDSSAIISKCTTLGKGIYIGKMCIVNSDTKISDAAVINTRALIEHGNVIGCCSNISTNTVLNGDVQVGSRTFVGSCSVVNGQLTIGCDSIIGSGSVVIRNVPDNVVVAGSPTRFIRENNND
;
A
#
# COMPACT_ATOMS: atom_id res chain seq x y z
N MET A 1 -20.65 -26.53 -12.53
CA MET A 1 -19.60 -25.67 -11.92
C MET A 1 -19.21 -24.66 -12.97
N GLU A 2 -19.61 -23.40 -12.80
CA GLU A 2 -19.07 -22.33 -13.66
C GLU A 2 -17.59 -22.23 -13.39
N VAL A 3 -16.79 -22.32 -14.45
CA VAL A 3 -15.35 -22.05 -14.38
C VAL A 3 -15.18 -20.54 -14.15
N MET A 4 -14.90 -20.12 -12.94
CA MET A 4 -14.60 -18.71 -12.68
C MET A 4 -13.37 -18.32 -13.49
N VAL A 5 -13.52 -17.34 -14.38
CA VAL A 5 -12.40 -16.79 -15.15
C VAL A 5 -11.52 -15.99 -14.19
N LYS A 6 -10.26 -16.43 -14.04
CA LYS A 6 -9.28 -15.74 -13.17
C LYS A 6 -8.93 -14.36 -13.72
N LYS A 7 -8.72 -13.40 -12.82
CA LYS A 7 -8.26 -12.06 -13.16
C LYS A 7 -6.78 -12.09 -13.56
N LYS A 8 -6.47 -11.67 -14.78
CA LYS A 8 -5.09 -11.58 -15.28
C LYS A 8 -4.40 -10.37 -14.66
N LEU A 9 -3.40 -10.59 -13.82
CA LEU A 9 -2.72 -9.56 -13.05
C LEU A 9 -1.33 -9.24 -13.62
N ILE A 10 -1.06 -7.94 -13.77
CA ILE A 10 0.28 -7.40 -13.99
C ILE A 10 0.68 -6.56 -12.77
N ILE A 11 1.87 -6.80 -12.21
CA ILE A 11 2.41 -6.02 -11.10
C ILE A 11 3.41 -4.99 -11.65
N ILE A 12 3.24 -3.73 -11.28
CA ILE A 12 4.16 -2.64 -11.59
C ILE A 12 5.22 -2.55 -10.50
N GLY A 13 6.47 -2.78 -10.86
CA GLY A 13 7.61 -2.84 -9.95
C GLY A 13 7.98 -4.27 -9.54
N ALA A 14 9.18 -4.71 -9.92
CA ALA A 14 9.76 -6.01 -9.60
C ALA A 14 10.81 -5.90 -8.46
N GLY A 15 10.49 -5.14 -7.41
CA GLY A 15 11.36 -4.88 -6.26
C GLY A 15 11.23 -5.89 -5.12
N GLY A 16 11.71 -5.51 -3.93
CA GLY A 16 11.59 -6.33 -2.71
C GLY A 16 10.13 -6.48 -2.27
N PHE A 17 9.34 -5.41 -2.36
CA PHE A 17 7.94 -5.41 -1.94
C PHE A 17 7.07 -6.36 -2.78
N SER A 18 7.33 -6.49 -4.08
CA SER A 18 6.60 -7.42 -4.94
C SER A 18 6.72 -8.89 -4.49
N LYS A 19 7.79 -9.27 -3.81
CA LYS A 19 7.93 -10.62 -3.22
C LYS A 19 6.88 -10.88 -2.13
N SER A 20 6.63 -9.88 -1.28
CA SER A 20 5.59 -9.96 -0.24
C SER A 20 4.19 -10.02 -0.88
N ILE A 21 3.96 -9.23 -1.93
CA ILE A 21 2.70 -9.20 -2.66
C ILE A 21 2.39 -10.58 -3.25
N ILE A 22 3.34 -11.21 -3.97
CA ILE A 22 3.16 -12.54 -4.55
C ILE A 22 2.80 -13.56 -3.48
N GLY A 23 3.45 -13.49 -2.31
CA GLY A 23 3.17 -14.40 -1.18
C GLY A 23 1.81 -14.21 -0.53
N SER A 24 1.03 -13.22 -0.96
CA SER A 24 -0.33 -12.91 -0.46
C SER A 24 -1.41 -12.99 -1.56
N ILE A 25 -1.03 -13.33 -2.80
CA ILE A 25 -1.99 -13.50 -3.90
C ILE A 25 -2.82 -14.77 -3.68
N ASN A 26 -4.13 -14.64 -3.84
CA ASN A 26 -5.01 -15.79 -4.00
C ASN A 26 -4.98 -16.27 -5.45
N PHE A 27 -4.16 -17.29 -5.72
CA PHE A 27 -4.01 -17.85 -7.07
C PHE A 27 -5.22 -18.63 -7.57
N ASP A 28 -6.24 -18.87 -6.74
CA ASP A 28 -7.51 -19.43 -7.20
C ASP A 28 -8.35 -18.39 -7.97
N GLU A 29 -8.20 -17.11 -7.63
CA GLU A 29 -8.94 -15.99 -8.24
C GLU A 29 -8.09 -15.19 -9.25
N VAL A 30 -6.77 -15.22 -9.10
CA VAL A 30 -5.83 -14.37 -9.86
C VAL A 30 -4.85 -15.23 -10.65
N ASP A 31 -4.68 -14.88 -11.91
CA ASP A 31 -3.64 -15.40 -12.79
C ASP A 31 -2.56 -14.32 -12.97
N MET A 32 -1.41 -14.53 -12.35
CA MET A 32 -0.31 -13.56 -12.44
C MET A 32 0.43 -13.72 -13.77
N VAL A 33 0.36 -12.71 -14.63
CA VAL A 33 0.93 -12.72 -15.98
C VAL A 33 2.41 -12.30 -15.97
N GLY A 34 2.78 -11.30 -15.16
CA GLY A 34 4.16 -10.81 -15.09
C GLY A 34 4.28 -9.43 -14.46
N PHE A 35 5.39 -8.79 -14.75
CA PHE A 35 5.75 -7.48 -14.22
C PHE A 35 5.96 -6.43 -15.30
N ILE A 36 5.76 -5.17 -14.92
CA ILE A 36 6.33 -4.01 -15.60
C ILE A 36 7.39 -3.44 -14.67
N ASP A 37 8.63 -3.25 -15.16
CA ASP A 37 9.70 -2.65 -14.36
C ASP A 37 10.64 -1.85 -15.26
N THR A 38 10.87 -0.58 -14.91
CA THR A 38 11.64 0.37 -15.73
C THR A 38 13.10 -0.06 -15.92
N TYR A 39 13.67 -0.76 -14.96
CA TYR A 39 15.11 -1.06 -14.91
C TYR A 39 15.43 -2.53 -15.10
N LYS A 40 14.55 -3.43 -14.63
CA LYS A 40 14.77 -4.88 -14.68
C LYS A 40 14.30 -5.48 -15.98
N LYS A 41 14.94 -6.60 -16.35
CA LYS A 41 14.61 -7.44 -17.52
C LYS A 41 14.65 -8.91 -17.11
N GLY A 42 14.10 -9.77 -17.97
CA GLY A 42 14.11 -11.22 -17.76
C GLY A 42 13.01 -11.67 -16.82
N PHE A 43 13.34 -12.26 -15.70
CA PHE A 43 12.38 -12.86 -14.75
C PHE A 43 12.57 -12.33 -13.34
N HIS A 44 11.47 -12.24 -12.60
CA HIS A 44 11.46 -11.95 -11.19
C HIS A 44 10.46 -12.89 -10.48
N GLN A 45 10.92 -13.61 -9.44
CA GLN A 45 10.10 -14.60 -8.72
C GLN A 45 9.38 -15.61 -9.64
N GLY A 46 10.04 -16.05 -10.72
CA GLY A 46 9.48 -16.99 -11.67
C GLY A 46 8.57 -16.41 -12.75
N TYR A 47 8.25 -15.11 -12.68
CA TYR A 47 7.39 -14.43 -13.66
C TYR A 47 8.18 -13.50 -14.57
N PRO A 48 7.79 -13.37 -15.85
CA PRO A 48 8.51 -12.52 -16.81
C PRO A 48 8.34 -11.03 -16.50
N ILE A 49 9.35 -10.25 -16.84
CA ILE A 49 9.23 -8.80 -16.97
C ILE A 49 8.78 -8.51 -18.39
N LEU A 50 7.51 -8.12 -18.55
CA LEU A 50 6.83 -7.99 -19.83
C LEU A 50 7.27 -6.75 -20.58
N SER A 51 7.51 -5.66 -19.85
CA SER A 51 7.83 -4.36 -20.42
C SER A 51 8.48 -3.43 -19.39
N ASN A 52 9.06 -2.35 -19.89
CA ASN A 52 9.56 -1.24 -19.07
C ASN A 52 8.54 -0.10 -18.89
N SER A 53 7.41 -0.13 -19.57
CA SER A 53 6.32 0.86 -19.49
C SER A 53 4.96 0.20 -19.67
N ILE A 54 3.93 0.81 -19.05
CA ILE A 54 2.53 0.42 -19.23
C ILE A 54 2.08 0.60 -20.68
N ASP A 55 2.58 1.63 -21.34
CA ASP A 55 2.18 1.95 -22.73
C ASP A 55 2.61 0.90 -23.75
N ASN A 56 3.62 0.08 -23.41
CA ASN A 56 4.12 -0.99 -24.26
C ASN A 56 3.40 -2.33 -24.00
N ILE A 57 2.34 -2.36 -23.23
CA ILE A 57 1.51 -3.55 -22.99
C ILE A 57 0.39 -3.60 -24.02
N ASP A 58 0.42 -4.63 -24.86
CA ASP A 58 -0.67 -4.90 -25.81
C ASP A 58 -1.97 -5.22 -25.06
N LYS A 59 -3.09 -4.68 -25.56
CA LYS A 59 -4.42 -4.90 -24.97
C LYS A 59 -4.43 -4.64 -23.45
N LYS A 60 -3.82 -3.55 -23.02
CA LYS A 60 -3.65 -3.22 -21.61
C LYS A 60 -4.95 -3.21 -20.78
N ASN A 61 -6.10 -3.03 -21.42
CA ASN A 61 -7.41 -3.09 -20.78
C ASN A 61 -7.89 -4.52 -20.45
N ASP A 62 -7.21 -5.56 -20.94
CA ASP A 62 -7.53 -6.95 -20.64
C ASP A 62 -6.92 -7.42 -19.31
N TYR A 63 -6.16 -6.55 -18.65
CA TYR A 63 -5.44 -6.86 -17.42
C TYR A 63 -5.93 -6.02 -16.24
N PHE A 64 -5.79 -6.61 -15.07
CA PHE A 64 -5.82 -5.89 -13.80
C PHE A 64 -4.39 -5.54 -13.38
N TYR A 65 -4.25 -4.45 -12.63
CA TYR A 65 -2.94 -3.95 -12.22
C TYR A 65 -2.84 -3.88 -10.69
N PHE A 66 -1.61 -4.04 -10.23
CA PHE A 66 -1.23 -3.74 -8.86
C PHE A 66 0.12 -3.02 -8.84
N ILE A 67 0.26 -1.98 -7.99
CA ILE A 67 1.50 -1.21 -7.89
C ILE A 67 2.37 -1.80 -6.79
N GLY A 68 3.38 -2.60 -7.17
CA GLY A 68 4.31 -3.29 -6.27
C GLY A 68 5.52 -2.44 -5.83
N ILE A 69 5.32 -1.13 -5.66
CA ILE A 69 6.35 -0.15 -5.31
C ILE A 69 6.11 0.32 -3.88
N GLY A 70 7.09 0.10 -2.99
CA GLY A 70 6.98 0.42 -1.56
C GLY A 70 7.03 1.91 -1.25
N GLU A 71 7.71 2.72 -2.05
CA GLU A 71 7.86 4.16 -1.84
C GLU A 71 6.55 4.89 -2.20
N PRO A 72 5.94 5.65 -1.26
CA PRO A 72 4.62 6.25 -1.45
C PRO A 72 4.50 7.22 -2.64
N LYS A 73 5.51 8.05 -2.89
CA LYS A 73 5.48 9.05 -3.98
C LYS A 73 5.65 8.44 -5.34
N ILE A 74 6.56 7.45 -5.48
CA ILE A 74 6.72 6.72 -6.74
C ILE A 74 5.43 5.94 -7.02
N ARG A 75 4.83 5.32 -5.99
CA ARG A 75 3.55 4.63 -6.10
C ARG A 75 2.43 5.59 -6.54
N TRP A 76 2.39 6.80 -5.99
CA TRP A 76 1.45 7.84 -6.41
C TRP A 76 1.59 8.21 -7.89
N GLY A 77 2.82 8.30 -8.41
CA GLY A 77 3.05 8.54 -9.84
C GLY A 77 2.38 7.48 -10.71
N PHE A 78 2.60 6.21 -10.43
CA PHE A 78 1.98 5.11 -11.16
C PHE A 78 0.46 5.02 -10.94
N TYR A 79 -0.02 5.32 -9.74
CA TYR A 79 -1.45 5.38 -9.45
C TYR A 79 -2.15 6.40 -10.36
N ARG A 80 -1.59 7.58 -10.53
CA ARG A 80 -2.13 8.60 -11.43
C ARG A 80 -2.18 8.12 -12.88
N VAL A 81 -1.10 7.48 -13.36
CA VAL A 81 -1.06 6.92 -14.72
C VAL A 81 -2.17 5.89 -14.92
N LEU A 82 -2.37 4.97 -13.98
CA LEU A 82 -3.44 3.97 -14.06
C LEU A 82 -4.82 4.62 -14.06
N LEU A 83 -5.04 5.62 -13.22
CA LEU A 83 -6.30 6.34 -13.10
C LEU A 83 -6.62 7.12 -14.39
N GLU A 84 -5.67 7.90 -14.92
CA GLU A 84 -5.80 8.67 -16.16
C GLU A 84 -6.05 7.75 -17.37
N SER A 85 -5.42 6.59 -17.38
CA SER A 85 -5.61 5.56 -18.42
C SER A 85 -6.86 4.71 -18.22
N LYS A 86 -7.62 4.91 -17.15
CA LYS A 86 -8.81 4.11 -16.77
C LYS A 86 -8.52 2.61 -16.67
N LEU A 87 -7.31 2.25 -16.25
CA LEU A 87 -6.91 0.86 -16.04
C LEU A 87 -7.34 0.38 -14.66
N GLU A 88 -7.81 -0.85 -14.58
CA GLU A 88 -8.38 -1.38 -13.35
C GLU A 88 -7.32 -1.92 -12.39
N MET A 89 -7.41 -1.51 -11.13
CA MET A 89 -6.59 -2.03 -10.03
C MET A 89 -7.38 -3.01 -9.18
N ILE A 90 -6.72 -4.06 -8.70
CA ILE A 90 -7.27 -4.98 -7.71
C ILE A 90 -6.61 -4.78 -6.35
N ASN A 91 -7.34 -5.14 -5.29
CA ASN A 91 -6.78 -5.25 -3.95
C ASN A 91 -6.10 -6.61 -3.78
N ILE A 92 -4.97 -6.63 -3.10
CA ILE A 92 -4.30 -7.87 -2.69
C ILE A 92 -4.34 -7.93 -1.16
N ILE A 93 -5.15 -8.86 -0.67
CA ILE A 93 -5.42 -9.04 0.75
C ILE A 93 -4.98 -10.45 1.12
N ASP A 94 -4.05 -10.55 2.04
CA ASP A 94 -3.58 -11.86 2.52
C ASP A 94 -4.69 -12.59 3.26
N SER A 95 -4.81 -13.89 3.05
CA SER A 95 -5.86 -14.72 3.66
C SER A 95 -5.80 -14.76 5.19
N SER A 96 -4.66 -14.43 5.78
CA SER A 96 -4.48 -14.35 7.24
C SER A 96 -4.86 -12.98 7.84
N ALA A 97 -5.22 -11.99 6.99
CA ALA A 97 -5.66 -10.69 7.48
C ALA A 97 -7.10 -10.77 8.03
N ILE A 98 -7.34 -10.05 9.12
CA ILE A 98 -8.67 -9.95 9.75
C ILE A 98 -9.21 -8.53 9.48
N ILE A 99 -10.28 -8.45 8.70
CA ILE A 99 -10.88 -7.17 8.33
C ILE A 99 -12.33 -7.13 8.79
N SER A 100 -12.69 -6.10 9.55
CA SER A 100 -14.06 -5.87 9.98
C SER A 100 -14.99 -5.60 8.78
N LYS A 101 -16.24 -6.08 8.88
CA LYS A 101 -17.26 -5.91 7.82
C LYS A 101 -17.61 -4.44 7.55
N CYS A 102 -17.42 -3.54 8.51
CA CYS A 102 -17.70 -2.11 8.38
C CYS A 102 -16.49 -1.31 7.83
N THR A 103 -15.44 -1.97 7.34
CA THR A 103 -14.29 -1.32 6.72
C THR A 103 -14.62 -0.94 5.27
N THR A 104 -14.25 0.27 4.88
CA THR A 104 -14.36 0.74 3.49
C THR A 104 -12.99 0.69 2.82
N LEU A 105 -12.88 0.00 1.71
CA LEU A 105 -11.65 -0.16 0.95
C LEU A 105 -11.76 0.47 -0.44
N GLY A 106 -10.76 1.25 -0.82
CA GLY A 106 -10.54 1.70 -2.19
C GLY A 106 -9.98 0.60 -3.10
N LYS A 107 -9.23 0.99 -4.12
CA LYS A 107 -8.64 0.08 -5.13
C LYS A 107 -7.11 0.04 -5.03
N GLY A 108 -6.50 -1.08 -5.44
CA GLY A 108 -5.04 -1.23 -5.46
C GLY A 108 -4.39 -1.30 -4.07
N ILE A 109 -5.15 -1.65 -3.05
CA ILE A 109 -4.69 -1.73 -1.66
C ILE A 109 -3.97 -3.05 -1.42
N TYR A 110 -2.88 -3.00 -0.67
CA TYR A 110 -2.24 -4.16 -0.08
C TYR A 110 -2.57 -4.27 1.40
N ILE A 111 -3.10 -5.41 1.82
CA ILE A 111 -3.22 -5.77 3.24
C ILE A 111 -2.45 -7.06 3.45
N GLY A 112 -1.33 -6.96 4.13
CA GLY A 112 -0.36 -8.02 4.31
C GLY A 112 -0.74 -9.04 5.38
N LYS A 113 0.15 -10.00 5.58
CA LYS A 113 -0.02 -11.12 6.50
C LYS A 113 -0.30 -10.67 7.93
N MET A 114 -1.29 -11.31 8.56
CA MET A 114 -1.64 -11.11 9.98
C MET A 114 -1.99 -9.67 10.34
N CYS A 115 -2.42 -8.85 9.37
CA CYS A 115 -2.96 -7.51 9.66
C CYS A 115 -4.35 -7.62 10.30
N ILE A 116 -4.66 -6.64 11.15
CA ILE A 116 -5.99 -6.48 11.73
C ILE A 116 -6.47 -5.08 11.37
N VAL A 117 -7.67 -5.00 10.79
CA VAL A 117 -8.33 -3.74 10.45
C VAL A 117 -9.72 -3.73 11.08
N ASN A 118 -9.91 -2.87 12.07
CA ASN A 118 -11.13 -2.78 12.86
C ASN A 118 -12.19 -1.88 12.20
N SER A 119 -13.39 -1.87 12.81
CA SER A 119 -14.61 -1.27 12.27
C SER A 119 -14.47 0.22 11.98
N ASP A 120 -15.27 0.68 11.01
CA ASP A 120 -15.39 2.09 10.61
C ASP A 120 -14.09 2.70 10.05
N THR A 121 -13.11 1.85 9.75
CA THR A 121 -11.86 2.26 9.10
C THR A 121 -12.09 2.47 7.60
N LYS A 122 -11.50 3.55 7.06
CA LYS A 122 -11.50 3.87 5.63
C LYS A 122 -10.08 3.84 5.10
N ILE A 123 -9.82 2.99 4.12
CA ILE A 123 -8.50 2.87 3.49
C ILE A 123 -8.64 3.31 2.03
N SER A 124 -7.95 4.37 1.66
CA SER A 124 -7.98 4.93 0.31
C SER A 124 -7.11 4.14 -0.67
N ASP A 125 -7.23 4.47 -1.96
CA ASP A 125 -6.57 3.78 -3.07
C ASP A 125 -5.05 3.66 -2.90
N ALA A 126 -4.52 2.55 -3.39
CA ALA A 126 -3.09 2.25 -3.42
C ALA A 126 -2.37 2.36 -2.06
N ALA A 127 -3.10 2.34 -0.95
CA ALA A 127 -2.51 2.28 0.39
C ALA A 127 -1.91 0.89 0.68
N VAL A 128 -0.91 0.86 1.54
CA VAL A 128 -0.23 -0.37 1.97
C VAL A 128 -0.36 -0.51 3.48
N ILE A 129 -1.02 -1.57 3.91
CA ILE A 129 -1.07 -2.04 5.30
C ILE A 129 -0.17 -3.26 5.37
N ASN A 130 1.03 -3.09 5.88
CA ASN A 130 2.05 -4.11 5.80
C ASN A 130 1.93 -5.12 6.95
N THR A 131 2.64 -6.22 6.84
CA THR A 131 2.61 -7.38 7.75
C THR A 131 2.44 -7.02 9.22
N ARG A 132 1.43 -7.61 9.87
CA ARG A 132 1.12 -7.45 11.30
C ARG A 132 0.80 -6.01 11.74
N ALA A 133 0.45 -5.12 10.84
CA ALA A 133 -0.07 -3.82 11.26
C ALA A 133 -1.45 -3.99 11.90
N LEU A 134 -1.67 -3.26 12.99
CA LEU A 134 -2.95 -3.18 13.70
C LEU A 134 -3.54 -1.80 13.51
N ILE A 135 -4.71 -1.77 12.88
CA ILE A 135 -5.48 -0.57 12.63
C ILE A 135 -6.74 -0.65 13.48
N GLU A 136 -6.82 0.15 14.53
CA GLU A 136 -8.00 0.23 15.38
C GLU A 136 -9.17 0.94 14.66
N HIS A 137 -10.32 1.01 15.34
CA HIS A 137 -11.57 1.55 14.80
C HIS A 137 -11.46 3.03 14.35
N GLY A 138 -12.30 3.43 13.41
CA GLY A 138 -12.49 4.83 13.03
C GLY A 138 -11.33 5.47 12.28
N ASN A 139 -10.32 4.70 11.89
CA ASN A 139 -9.14 5.23 11.20
C ASN A 139 -9.46 5.65 9.76
N VAL A 140 -8.78 6.71 9.29
CA VAL A 140 -8.79 7.14 7.89
C VAL A 140 -7.37 7.12 7.35
N ILE A 141 -7.13 6.29 6.33
CA ILE A 141 -5.81 6.13 5.72
C ILE A 141 -5.83 6.67 4.30
N GLY A 142 -5.01 7.69 4.07
CA GLY A 142 -4.94 8.42 2.81
C GLY A 142 -4.32 7.61 1.66
N CYS A 143 -4.57 8.10 0.45
CA CYS A 143 -4.12 7.46 -0.79
C CYS A 143 -2.59 7.30 -0.84
N CYS A 144 -2.14 6.14 -1.31
CA CYS A 144 -0.72 5.80 -1.41
C CYS A 144 0.06 5.88 -0.09
N SER A 145 -0.59 5.85 1.07
CA SER A 145 0.11 5.84 2.35
C SER A 145 0.62 4.45 2.71
N ASN A 146 1.63 4.39 3.53
CA ASN A 146 2.24 3.17 4.03
C ASN A 146 2.10 3.08 5.54
N ILE A 147 1.40 2.05 6.02
CA ILE A 147 1.45 1.63 7.42
C ILE A 147 2.34 0.42 7.48
N SER A 148 3.56 0.61 7.95
CA SER A 148 4.62 -0.39 7.84
C SER A 148 4.44 -1.55 8.82
N THR A 149 5.32 -2.54 8.69
CA THR A 149 5.28 -3.78 9.48
C THR A 149 5.17 -3.52 10.98
N ASN A 150 4.23 -4.22 11.63
CA ASN A 150 4.03 -4.20 13.09
C ASN A 150 3.73 -2.81 13.66
N THR A 151 3.17 -1.91 12.86
CA THR A 151 2.71 -0.58 13.31
C THR A 151 1.34 -0.69 13.95
N VAL A 152 1.09 0.10 14.99
CA VAL A 152 -0.20 0.24 15.65
C VAL A 152 -0.75 1.64 15.44
N LEU A 153 -1.92 1.75 14.83
CA LEU A 153 -2.74 2.95 14.85
C LEU A 153 -3.89 2.74 15.84
N ASN A 154 -3.93 3.52 16.92
CA ASN A 154 -5.05 3.50 17.85
C ASN A 154 -6.32 4.12 17.23
N GLY A 155 -7.42 4.16 17.97
CA GLY A 155 -8.71 4.59 17.43
C GLY A 155 -8.72 6.02 16.90
N ASP A 156 -9.45 6.24 15.80
CA ASP A 156 -9.75 7.56 15.22
C ASP A 156 -8.51 8.35 14.73
N VAL A 157 -7.44 7.65 14.30
CA VAL A 157 -6.28 8.30 13.70
C VAL A 157 -6.55 8.61 12.23
N GLN A 158 -6.11 9.79 11.78
CA GLN A 158 -6.15 10.20 10.37
C GLN A 158 -4.72 10.25 9.83
N VAL A 159 -4.45 9.48 8.78
CA VAL A 159 -3.16 9.48 8.08
C VAL A 159 -3.35 10.10 6.70
N GLY A 160 -2.64 11.18 6.43
CA GLY A 160 -2.65 11.89 5.16
C GLY A 160 -2.09 11.06 4.00
N SER A 161 -2.36 11.49 2.78
CA SER A 161 -1.90 10.80 1.56
C SER A 161 -0.38 10.80 1.44
N ARG A 162 0.18 9.76 0.80
CA ARG A 162 1.63 9.57 0.55
C ARG A 162 2.49 9.60 1.83
N THR A 163 1.88 9.38 2.98
CA THR A 163 2.57 9.37 4.27
C THR A 163 3.12 7.98 4.57
N PHE A 164 4.28 7.94 5.17
CA PHE A 164 4.95 6.71 5.57
C PHE A 164 5.03 6.62 7.10
N VAL A 165 4.33 5.65 7.67
CA VAL A 165 4.45 5.31 9.09
C VAL A 165 5.37 4.12 9.24
N GLY A 166 6.55 4.35 9.80
CA GLY A 166 7.65 3.37 9.91
C GLY A 166 7.32 2.19 10.82
N SER A 167 8.00 1.08 10.58
CA SER A 167 7.78 -0.20 11.27
C SER A 167 7.87 -0.07 12.80
N CYS A 168 7.06 -0.85 13.51
CA CYS A 168 7.02 -0.89 14.98
C CYS A 168 6.67 0.47 15.63
N SER A 169 6.06 1.40 14.90
CA SER A 169 5.58 2.66 15.47
C SER A 169 4.20 2.49 16.10
N VAL A 170 3.93 3.33 17.10
CA VAL A 170 2.60 3.45 17.74
C VAL A 170 2.11 4.88 17.58
N VAL A 171 0.89 5.04 17.09
CA VAL A 171 0.21 6.32 17.00
C VAL A 171 -0.94 6.35 17.99
N ASN A 172 -0.94 7.29 18.92
CA ASN A 172 -2.04 7.46 19.89
C ASN A 172 -3.33 7.86 19.17
N GLY A 173 -4.44 7.52 19.79
CA GLY A 173 -5.77 7.77 19.23
C GLY A 173 -6.09 9.25 19.00
N GLN A 174 -7.00 9.51 18.06
CA GLN A 174 -7.54 10.84 17.75
C GLN A 174 -6.49 11.83 17.21
N LEU A 175 -5.40 11.34 16.65
CA LEU A 175 -4.33 12.15 16.06
C LEU A 175 -4.43 12.22 14.54
N THR A 176 -3.94 13.33 14.02
CA THR A 176 -3.76 13.53 12.57
C THR A 176 -2.27 13.52 12.25
N ILE A 177 -1.90 12.72 11.25
CA ILE A 177 -0.60 12.72 10.59
C ILE A 177 -0.82 13.29 9.19
N GLY A 178 -0.15 14.39 8.88
CA GLY A 178 -0.30 15.12 7.62
C GLY A 178 0.15 14.32 6.39
N CYS A 179 -0.11 14.88 5.22
CA CYS A 179 0.31 14.33 3.94
C CYS A 179 1.83 14.41 3.76
N ASP A 180 2.39 13.51 2.93
CA ASP A 180 3.81 13.53 2.56
C ASP A 180 4.77 13.51 3.76
N SER A 181 4.32 13.02 4.91
CA SER A 181 5.12 12.98 6.13
C SER A 181 5.68 11.58 6.39
N ILE A 182 6.79 11.53 7.11
CA ILE A 182 7.48 10.28 7.46
C ILE A 182 7.57 10.18 8.98
N ILE A 183 7.00 9.12 9.52
CA ILE A 183 7.22 8.69 10.90
C ILE A 183 8.33 7.65 10.89
N GLY A 184 9.44 7.94 11.55
CA GLY A 184 10.57 7.00 11.67
C GLY A 184 10.16 5.71 12.40
N SER A 185 10.81 4.59 12.07
CA SER A 185 10.51 3.30 12.70
C SER A 185 10.72 3.33 14.22
N GLY A 186 9.90 2.58 14.97
CA GLY A 186 9.98 2.51 16.44
C GLY A 186 9.50 3.77 17.15
N SER A 187 8.78 4.64 16.49
CA SER A 187 8.31 5.92 17.07
C SER A 187 7.04 5.75 17.88
N VAL A 188 6.87 6.63 18.90
CA VAL A 188 5.61 6.82 19.61
C VAL A 188 5.08 8.22 19.35
N VAL A 189 4.02 8.31 18.55
CA VAL A 189 3.38 9.57 18.15
C VAL A 189 2.33 9.92 19.17
N ILE A 190 2.51 11.05 19.89
CA ILE A 190 1.62 11.52 20.94
C ILE A 190 1.01 12.90 20.66
N ARG A 191 1.25 13.46 19.48
CA ARG A 191 0.75 14.76 19.01
C ARG A 191 0.53 14.70 17.50
N ASN A 192 -0.32 15.60 17.00
CA ASN A 192 -0.49 15.76 15.56
C ASN A 192 0.85 16.06 14.86
N VAL A 193 1.00 15.51 13.67
CA VAL A 193 2.17 15.70 12.80
C VAL A 193 1.72 16.51 11.58
N PRO A 194 2.35 17.64 11.28
CA PRO A 194 2.01 18.44 10.10
C PRO A 194 2.39 17.72 8.78
N ASP A 195 1.98 18.32 7.67
CA ASP A 195 2.39 17.86 6.34
C ASP A 195 3.90 18.07 6.11
N ASN A 196 4.48 17.25 5.20
CA ASN A 196 5.83 17.42 4.68
C ASN A 196 6.94 17.45 5.74
N VAL A 197 6.83 16.64 6.77
CA VAL A 197 7.87 16.55 7.80
C VAL A 197 8.34 15.11 8.03
N VAL A 198 9.55 15.00 8.54
CA VAL A 198 10.08 13.77 9.12
C VAL A 198 10.12 13.93 10.64
N VAL A 199 9.44 13.02 11.33
CA VAL A 199 9.50 12.93 12.80
C VAL A 199 9.91 11.52 13.22
N ALA A 200 10.62 11.41 14.35
CA ALA A 200 11.04 10.11 14.89
C ALA A 200 11.23 10.18 16.41
N GLY A 201 11.26 9.01 17.05
CA GLY A 201 11.57 8.84 18.47
C GLY A 201 10.37 8.50 19.36
N SER A 202 10.65 8.28 20.64
CA SER A 202 9.65 7.95 21.67
C SER A 202 9.83 8.91 22.87
N PRO A 203 9.01 9.94 22.98
CA PRO A 203 8.01 10.42 22.01
C PRO A 203 8.66 11.03 20.78
N THR A 204 7.88 11.14 19.69
CA THR A 204 8.35 11.73 18.42
C THR A 204 8.80 13.18 18.60
N ARG A 205 9.88 13.51 17.89
CA ARG A 205 10.38 14.87 17.71
C ARG A 205 10.59 15.17 16.24
N PHE A 206 10.51 16.44 15.87
CA PHE A 206 10.83 16.91 14.53
C PHE A 206 12.31 16.64 14.22
N ILE A 207 12.57 16.07 13.06
CA ILE A 207 13.92 15.77 12.56
C ILE A 207 14.27 16.76 11.45
N ARG A 208 13.41 16.91 10.44
CA ARG A 208 13.61 17.79 9.29
C ARG A 208 12.32 17.95 8.49
N GLU A 209 12.30 18.94 7.62
CA GLU A 209 11.32 18.99 6.55
C GLU A 209 11.50 17.78 5.62
N ASN A 210 10.41 17.28 5.07
CA ASN A 210 10.42 16.27 4.03
C ASN A 210 10.37 16.96 2.66
N ASN A 211 11.38 17.82 2.42
CA ASN A 211 11.54 18.47 1.14
C ASN A 211 11.89 17.39 0.11
N ASN A 212 11.05 17.30 -0.85
CA ASN A 212 11.13 16.33 -1.90
C ASN A 212 11.72 17.01 -3.11
N ASP A 213 12.99 16.91 -3.23
CA ASP A 213 13.72 17.17 -4.48
C ASP A 213 13.65 15.93 -5.37
#